data_0fd6cb4e38375c7b57afc56b035a1af2
#
_entry.id   0fd6cb4e38375c7b57afc56b035a1af2
#
_cell.length_a   1.000
_cell.length_b   1.000
_cell.length_c   1.000
_cell.angle_alpha   90.00
_cell.angle_beta   90.00
_cell.angle_gamma   90.00
#
_symmetry.space_group_name_H-M   'P 1'
#
loop_
_entity.id
_entity.type
_entity.pdbx_description
1 polymer ?
#
loop_
_entity_poly.entity_id
_entity_poly.type
_entity_poly.pdbx_seq_one_letter_code
_entity_poly.pdbx_strand_id
1 'polypeptide(L)'
;MTLQHHLPADIERTSLSIITAELDAMGLTPPPETAAVVKRVIHTTADFDYARNLRFTPGAVAAGVAALQAAAPIVTDTNMALSGITKPGLARLGGTALCYMADPEVAALAKANGTTRAVASMQRAAAEHPGAILAVGNAPTALLTIADLIETAGLRPALVIGVPVGFVNVVESKERLFEVCTAYGVPAIVAMGRKGGSNVAAAICNALVYSAAGMLDPTDRGWK
;
A
#
# COMPACT_ATOMS: atom_id res chain seq x y z
N MET A 1 -6.03 35.20 -13.33
CA MET A 1 -5.16 34.01 -13.21
C MET A 1 -5.73 32.97 -14.18
N THR A 2 -5.04 32.66 -15.26
CA THR A 2 -5.53 31.68 -16.26
C THR A 2 -5.05 30.30 -15.79
N LEU A 3 -5.96 29.36 -15.56
CA LEU A 3 -5.61 27.97 -15.26
C LEU A 3 -4.96 27.34 -16.49
N GLN A 4 -3.81 26.70 -16.30
CA GLN A 4 -3.02 26.14 -17.41
C GLN A 4 -3.57 24.81 -17.94
N HIS A 5 -4.32 24.06 -17.11
CA HIS A 5 -4.84 22.74 -17.44
C HIS A 5 -6.28 22.60 -16.95
N HIS A 6 -7.14 22.01 -17.77
CA HIS A 6 -8.55 21.78 -17.44
C HIS A 6 -8.94 20.30 -17.49
N LEU A 7 -8.16 19.48 -18.19
CA LEU A 7 -8.44 18.05 -18.32
C LEU A 7 -7.71 17.25 -17.21
N PRO A 8 -8.40 16.32 -16.55
CA PRO A 8 -7.81 15.55 -15.44
C PRO A 8 -6.51 14.82 -15.81
N ALA A 9 -6.44 14.27 -17.03
CA ALA A 9 -5.25 13.57 -17.52
C ALA A 9 -4.03 14.50 -17.64
N ASP A 10 -4.23 15.72 -18.11
CA ASP A 10 -3.15 16.70 -18.27
C ASP A 10 -2.66 17.23 -16.92
N ILE A 11 -3.60 17.43 -15.97
CA ILE A 11 -3.28 17.82 -14.59
C ILE A 11 -2.37 16.76 -13.93
N GLU A 12 -2.74 15.49 -14.03
CA GLU A 12 -1.94 14.41 -13.43
C GLU A 12 -0.57 14.27 -14.11
N ARG A 13 -0.51 14.30 -15.45
CA ARG A 13 0.77 14.25 -16.18
C ARG A 13 1.70 15.38 -15.78
N THR A 14 1.15 16.61 -15.73
CA THR A 14 1.91 17.79 -15.30
C THR A 14 2.41 17.64 -13.88
N SER A 15 1.56 17.19 -12.96
CA SER A 15 1.96 16.93 -11.57
C SER A 15 3.09 15.91 -11.49
N LEU A 16 2.99 14.78 -12.20
CA LEU A 16 4.05 13.76 -12.22
C LEU A 16 5.34 14.25 -12.88
N SER A 17 5.24 15.13 -13.88
CA SER A 17 6.42 15.78 -14.50
C SER A 17 7.12 16.72 -13.54
N ILE A 18 6.37 17.55 -12.80
CA ILE A 18 6.92 18.43 -11.75
C ILE A 18 7.61 17.61 -10.68
N ILE A 19 6.94 16.57 -10.16
CA ILE A 19 7.52 15.67 -9.15
C ILE A 19 8.84 15.05 -9.65
N THR A 20 8.89 14.64 -10.92
CA THR A 20 10.10 14.07 -11.51
C THR A 20 11.24 15.08 -11.53
N ALA A 21 10.97 16.29 -12.03
CA ALA A 21 11.98 17.35 -12.11
C ALA A 21 12.52 17.77 -10.73
N GLU A 22 11.63 17.85 -9.73
CA GLU A 22 12.03 18.17 -8.36
C GLU A 22 12.84 17.05 -7.71
N LEU A 23 12.47 15.77 -7.90
CA LEU A 23 13.25 14.63 -7.44
C LEU A 23 14.66 14.61 -8.05
N ASP A 24 14.77 14.90 -9.36
CA ASP A 24 16.05 14.95 -10.05
C ASP A 24 16.92 16.11 -9.50
N ALA A 25 16.32 17.29 -9.30
CA ALA A 25 16.99 18.44 -8.71
C ALA A 25 17.49 18.20 -7.27
N MET A 26 16.76 17.37 -6.51
CA MET A 26 17.14 16.96 -5.14
C MET A 26 18.17 15.81 -5.11
N GLY A 27 18.50 15.20 -6.25
CA GLY A 27 19.30 13.97 -6.31
C GLY A 27 18.63 12.75 -5.68
N LEU A 28 17.32 12.70 -5.74
CA LEU A 28 16.47 11.66 -5.13
C LEU A 28 15.71 10.84 -6.17
N THR A 29 16.18 10.79 -7.40
CA THR A 29 15.57 10.00 -8.47
C THR A 29 15.43 8.54 -8.04
N PRO A 30 14.21 8.02 -7.90
CA PRO A 30 14.02 6.63 -7.49
C PRO A 30 14.42 5.66 -8.61
N PRO A 31 14.87 4.44 -8.28
CA PRO A 31 15.10 3.39 -9.25
C PRO A 31 13.87 3.16 -10.13
N PRO A 32 14.03 2.83 -11.43
CA PRO A 32 12.91 2.65 -12.36
C PRO A 32 11.82 1.71 -11.85
N GLU A 33 12.21 0.62 -11.19
CA GLU A 33 11.30 -0.40 -10.66
C GLU A 33 10.40 0.09 -9.52
N THR A 34 10.80 1.15 -8.79
CA THR A 34 10.04 1.71 -7.66
C THR A 34 9.42 3.08 -7.99
N ALA A 35 9.84 3.68 -9.11
CA ALA A 35 9.51 5.07 -9.45
C ALA A 35 7.99 5.35 -9.50
N ALA A 36 7.19 4.43 -10.05
CA ALA A 36 5.74 4.59 -10.13
C ALA A 36 5.10 4.69 -8.74
N VAL A 37 5.56 3.87 -7.79
CA VAL A 37 5.07 3.86 -6.40
C VAL A 37 5.50 5.14 -5.68
N VAL A 38 6.80 5.50 -5.72
CA VAL A 38 7.33 6.69 -5.04
C VAL A 38 6.63 7.95 -5.54
N LYS A 39 6.56 8.14 -6.86
CA LYS A 39 5.92 9.32 -7.46
C LYS A 39 4.41 9.39 -7.15
N ARG A 40 3.71 8.25 -7.10
CA ARG A 40 2.29 8.21 -6.75
C ARG A 40 2.05 8.60 -5.29
N VAL A 41 2.91 8.18 -4.37
CA VAL A 41 2.83 8.58 -2.96
C VAL A 41 3.10 10.08 -2.82
N ILE A 42 4.13 10.61 -3.48
CA ILE A 42 4.42 12.06 -3.45
C ILE A 42 3.27 12.85 -4.07
N HIS A 43 2.70 12.40 -5.20
CA HIS A 43 1.54 13.05 -5.82
C HIS A 43 0.34 13.13 -4.85
N THR A 44 0.13 12.10 -4.03
CA THR A 44 -0.99 12.05 -3.07
C THR A 44 -0.75 12.91 -1.83
N THR A 45 0.51 13.13 -1.43
CA THR A 45 0.87 13.74 -0.15
C THR A 45 1.54 15.10 -0.28
N ALA A 46 2.03 15.45 -1.46
CA ALA A 46 2.93 16.58 -1.72
C ALA A 46 4.20 16.57 -0.83
N ASP A 47 4.65 15.38 -0.40
CA ASP A 47 5.75 15.21 0.56
C ASP A 47 6.88 14.39 -0.05
N PHE A 48 7.99 15.05 -0.35
CA PHE A 48 9.17 14.44 -0.97
C PHE A 48 9.99 13.57 -0.03
N ASP A 49 9.76 13.61 1.30
CA ASP A 49 10.44 12.71 2.24
C ASP A 49 10.13 11.24 1.95
N TYR A 50 9.02 10.94 1.29
CA TYR A 50 8.70 9.57 0.88
C TYR A 50 9.72 8.99 -0.10
N ALA A 51 10.46 9.80 -0.87
CA ALA A 51 11.56 9.33 -1.70
C ALA A 51 12.73 8.76 -0.87
N ARG A 52 12.89 9.24 0.39
CA ARG A 52 13.90 8.74 1.32
C ARG A 52 13.38 7.66 2.25
N ASN A 53 12.10 7.72 2.62
CA ASN A 53 11.53 6.92 3.70
C ASN A 53 10.87 5.64 3.23
N LEU A 54 10.47 5.54 1.95
CA LEU A 54 9.97 4.28 1.40
C LEU A 54 11.11 3.26 1.29
N ARG A 55 10.88 2.10 1.85
CA ARG A 55 11.77 0.93 1.75
C ARG A 55 11.04 -0.20 1.04
N PHE A 56 11.79 -0.91 0.22
CA PHE A 56 11.28 -2.01 -0.59
C PHE A 56 12.16 -3.23 -0.34
N THR A 57 11.59 -4.38 -0.08
CA THR A 57 12.35 -5.63 -0.21
C THR A 57 12.64 -5.89 -1.69
N PRO A 58 13.69 -6.65 -2.05
CA PRO A 58 14.00 -6.94 -3.45
C PRO A 58 12.79 -7.51 -4.20
N GLY A 59 12.47 -6.92 -5.34
CA GLY A 59 11.36 -7.39 -6.20
C GLY A 59 9.95 -7.10 -5.69
N ALA A 60 9.76 -6.35 -4.59
CA ALA A 60 8.44 -6.11 -3.97
C ALA A 60 7.39 -5.55 -4.94
N VAL A 61 7.75 -4.58 -5.78
CA VAL A 61 6.83 -3.99 -6.77
C VAL A 61 6.43 -5.03 -7.82
N ALA A 62 7.40 -5.77 -8.35
CA ALA A 62 7.14 -6.81 -9.34
C ALA A 62 6.24 -7.93 -8.77
N ALA A 63 6.48 -8.34 -7.52
CA ALA A 63 5.64 -9.32 -6.82
C ALA A 63 4.20 -8.83 -6.65
N GLY A 64 4.02 -7.57 -6.22
CA GLY A 64 2.69 -6.96 -6.09
C GLY A 64 1.95 -6.86 -7.44
N VAL A 65 2.64 -6.47 -8.50
CA VAL A 65 2.08 -6.43 -9.87
C VAL A 65 1.65 -7.81 -10.33
N ALA A 66 2.53 -8.82 -10.19
CA ALA A 66 2.22 -10.20 -10.56
C ALA A 66 1.03 -10.77 -9.78
N ALA A 67 0.96 -10.50 -8.47
CA ALA A 67 -0.16 -10.91 -7.64
C ALA A 67 -1.49 -10.30 -8.12
N LEU A 68 -1.50 -9.02 -8.47
CA LEU A 68 -2.69 -8.35 -9.00
C LEU A 68 -3.11 -8.89 -10.37
N GLN A 69 -2.16 -9.21 -11.24
CA GLN A 69 -2.41 -9.87 -12.52
C GLN A 69 -2.99 -11.28 -12.34
N ALA A 70 -2.66 -11.95 -11.23
CA ALA A 70 -3.25 -13.22 -10.81
C ALA A 70 -4.57 -13.05 -10.01
N ALA A 71 -5.15 -11.84 -9.99
CA ALA A 71 -6.37 -11.50 -9.26
C ALA A 71 -6.29 -11.73 -7.73
N ALA A 72 -5.10 -11.68 -7.13
CA ALA A 72 -4.96 -11.74 -5.68
C ALA A 72 -5.73 -10.57 -5.02
N PRO A 73 -6.47 -10.83 -3.93
CA PRO A 73 -7.20 -9.77 -3.25
C PRO A 73 -6.27 -8.82 -2.51
N ILE A 74 -6.70 -7.57 -2.38
CA ILE A 74 -6.08 -6.59 -1.46
C ILE A 74 -6.91 -6.56 -0.18
N VAL A 75 -6.29 -6.76 0.98
CA VAL A 75 -6.96 -6.61 2.27
C VAL A 75 -6.37 -5.41 3.01
N THR A 76 -7.24 -4.47 3.38
CA THR A 76 -6.84 -3.23 4.06
C THR A 76 -7.22 -3.25 5.54
N ASP A 77 -6.47 -2.49 6.36
CA ASP A 77 -6.77 -2.31 7.79
C ASP A 77 -7.77 -1.18 8.06
N THR A 78 -8.22 -0.46 7.04
CA THR A 78 -9.21 0.62 7.17
C THR A 78 -10.15 0.70 5.97
N ASN A 79 -11.41 1.08 6.20
CA ASN A 79 -12.35 1.38 5.12
C ASN A 79 -11.92 2.63 4.31
N MET A 80 -11.15 3.55 4.92
CA MET A 80 -10.61 4.69 4.20
C MET A 80 -9.61 4.26 3.12
N ALA A 81 -8.68 3.35 3.44
CA ALA A 81 -7.76 2.79 2.44
C ALA A 81 -8.54 2.02 1.36
N LEU A 82 -9.49 1.16 1.76
CA LEU A 82 -10.35 0.43 0.82
C LEU A 82 -11.08 1.38 -0.15
N SER A 83 -11.64 2.47 0.37
CA SER A 83 -12.38 3.44 -0.46
C SER A 83 -11.48 4.19 -1.44
N GLY A 84 -10.20 4.38 -1.09
CA GLY A 84 -9.21 5.05 -1.93
C GLY A 84 -8.65 4.19 -3.05
N ILE A 85 -8.86 2.87 -3.03
CA ILE A 85 -8.36 1.97 -4.08
C ILE A 85 -9.25 2.04 -5.32
N THR A 86 -8.63 2.14 -6.50
CA THR A 86 -9.29 2.26 -7.79
C THR A 86 -10.13 1.02 -8.13
N LYS A 87 -11.44 1.19 -8.13
CA LYS A 87 -12.39 0.10 -8.48
C LYS A 87 -12.33 -0.28 -9.96
N PRO A 88 -12.29 0.68 -10.91
CA PRO A 88 -12.16 0.35 -12.34
C PRO A 88 -10.86 -0.41 -12.64
N GLY A 89 -9.75 -0.03 -12.02
CA GLY A 89 -8.48 -0.72 -12.20
C GLY A 89 -8.52 -2.16 -11.69
N LEU A 90 -9.09 -2.38 -10.50
CA LEU A 90 -9.27 -3.73 -9.95
C LEU A 90 -10.20 -4.58 -10.82
N ALA A 91 -11.32 -4.03 -11.27
CA ALA A 91 -12.27 -4.74 -12.14
C ALA A 91 -11.62 -5.21 -13.44
N ARG A 92 -10.72 -4.40 -14.03
CA ARG A 92 -9.96 -4.76 -15.24
C ARG A 92 -9.06 -5.98 -15.01
N LEU A 93 -8.60 -6.20 -13.79
CA LEU A 93 -7.77 -7.35 -13.39
C LEU A 93 -8.58 -8.52 -12.83
N GLY A 94 -9.91 -8.41 -12.73
CA GLY A 94 -10.74 -9.40 -12.03
C GLY A 94 -10.45 -9.45 -10.52
N GLY A 95 -9.75 -8.43 -9.99
CA GLY A 95 -9.33 -8.36 -8.60
C GLY A 95 -10.39 -7.77 -7.67
N THR A 96 -10.19 -7.98 -6.37
CA THR A 96 -11.05 -7.47 -5.30
C THR A 96 -10.25 -6.75 -4.23
N ALA A 97 -10.91 -5.87 -3.48
CA ALA A 97 -10.36 -5.27 -2.27
C ALA A 97 -11.34 -5.42 -1.11
N LEU A 98 -10.83 -5.76 0.07
CA LEU A 98 -11.59 -6.13 1.26
C LEU A 98 -11.11 -5.34 2.49
N CYS A 99 -12.01 -5.19 3.47
CA CYS A 99 -11.67 -4.65 4.80
C CYS A 99 -12.63 -5.26 5.82
N TYR A 100 -12.09 -5.98 6.80
CA TYR A 100 -12.87 -6.65 7.84
C TYR A 100 -13.16 -5.79 9.08
N MET A 101 -12.72 -4.54 9.12
CA MET A 101 -12.81 -3.68 10.30
C MET A 101 -14.24 -3.35 10.76
N ALA A 102 -15.19 -3.38 9.84
CA ALA A 102 -16.62 -3.15 10.15
C ALA A 102 -17.40 -4.46 10.41
N ASP A 103 -16.75 -5.62 10.28
CA ASP A 103 -17.40 -6.92 10.45
C ASP A 103 -17.71 -7.18 11.93
N PRO A 104 -19.00 -7.48 12.28
CA PRO A 104 -19.39 -7.78 13.66
C PRO A 104 -18.65 -8.98 14.28
N GLU A 105 -18.33 -10.01 13.49
CA GLU A 105 -17.60 -11.19 13.97
C GLU A 105 -16.17 -10.83 14.35
N VAL A 106 -15.50 -9.97 13.57
CA VAL A 106 -14.16 -9.45 13.89
C VAL A 106 -14.21 -8.61 15.15
N ALA A 107 -15.24 -7.81 15.34
CA ALA A 107 -15.42 -7.03 16.57
C ALA A 107 -15.64 -7.92 17.79
N ALA A 108 -16.46 -8.99 17.67
CA ALA A 108 -16.69 -9.96 18.72
C ALA A 108 -15.42 -10.77 19.07
N LEU A 109 -14.68 -11.21 18.06
CA LEU A 109 -13.42 -11.94 18.25
C LEU A 109 -12.34 -11.08 18.95
N ALA A 110 -12.21 -9.83 18.52
CA ALA A 110 -11.30 -8.88 19.15
C ALA A 110 -11.62 -8.68 20.65
N LYS A 111 -12.91 -8.53 20.97
CA LYS A 111 -13.37 -8.41 22.37
C LYS A 111 -13.10 -9.68 23.18
N ALA A 112 -13.40 -10.85 22.62
CA ALA A 112 -13.22 -12.13 23.29
C ALA A 112 -11.75 -12.39 23.60
N ASN A 113 -10.84 -12.01 22.70
CA ASN A 113 -9.39 -12.22 22.83
C ASN A 113 -8.67 -11.06 23.53
N GLY A 114 -9.36 -10.01 24.01
CA GLY A 114 -8.74 -8.85 24.65
C GLY A 114 -7.77 -8.09 23.74
N THR A 115 -8.03 -8.07 22.41
CA THR A 115 -7.15 -7.46 21.41
C THR A 115 -7.86 -6.39 20.60
N THR A 116 -7.16 -5.79 19.63
CA THR A 116 -7.74 -4.78 18.75
C THR A 116 -8.45 -5.42 17.55
N ARG A 117 -9.46 -4.72 16.98
CA ARG A 117 -10.09 -5.15 15.73
C ARG A 117 -9.10 -5.27 14.58
N ALA A 118 -8.04 -4.47 14.56
CA ALA A 118 -7.01 -4.54 13.53
C ALA A 118 -6.23 -5.86 13.60
N VAL A 119 -5.93 -6.36 14.81
CA VAL A 119 -5.32 -7.67 15.03
C VAL A 119 -6.23 -8.78 14.50
N ALA A 120 -7.49 -8.83 14.98
CA ALA A 120 -8.46 -9.84 14.55
C ALA A 120 -8.75 -9.79 13.03
N SER A 121 -8.78 -8.58 12.45
CA SER A 121 -8.93 -8.38 11.01
C SER A 121 -7.77 -9.00 10.21
N MET A 122 -6.52 -8.81 10.63
CA MET A 122 -5.36 -9.38 9.94
C MET A 122 -5.24 -10.90 10.16
N GLN A 123 -5.62 -11.41 11.33
CA GLN A 123 -5.73 -12.85 11.56
C GLN A 123 -6.73 -13.51 10.61
N ARG A 124 -7.90 -12.90 10.45
CA ARG A 124 -8.91 -13.36 9.50
C ARG A 124 -8.41 -13.27 8.05
N ALA A 125 -7.79 -12.15 7.67
CA ALA A 125 -7.21 -11.98 6.35
C ALA A 125 -6.17 -13.06 6.03
N ALA A 126 -5.32 -13.41 6.99
CA ALA A 126 -4.31 -14.46 6.84
C ALA A 126 -4.93 -15.85 6.68
N ALA A 127 -6.04 -16.13 7.37
CA ALA A 127 -6.74 -17.41 7.30
C ALA A 127 -7.53 -17.58 5.99
N GLU A 128 -8.26 -16.55 5.57
CA GLU A 128 -9.12 -16.63 4.39
C GLU A 128 -8.36 -16.34 3.08
N HIS A 129 -7.31 -15.52 3.13
CA HIS A 129 -6.56 -15.05 1.96
C HIS A 129 -5.04 -15.06 2.21
N PRO A 130 -4.41 -16.23 2.42
CA PRO A 130 -2.98 -16.29 2.81
C PRO A 130 -2.04 -15.71 1.74
N GLY A 131 -2.45 -15.68 0.47
CA GLY A 131 -1.72 -15.08 -0.65
C GLY A 131 -2.15 -13.66 -1.02
N ALA A 132 -2.90 -12.95 -0.17
CA ALA A 132 -3.34 -11.60 -0.42
C ALA A 132 -2.20 -10.57 -0.40
N ILE A 133 -2.48 -9.38 -0.94
CA ILE A 133 -1.75 -8.15 -0.64
C ILE A 133 -2.35 -7.57 0.64
N LEU A 134 -1.56 -7.49 1.72
CA LEU A 134 -1.99 -6.91 2.99
C LEU A 134 -1.55 -5.46 3.08
N ALA A 135 -2.49 -4.51 3.11
CA ALA A 135 -2.23 -3.09 3.08
C ALA A 135 -2.65 -2.41 4.40
N VAL A 136 -1.66 -2.04 5.21
CA VAL A 136 -1.84 -1.44 6.54
C VAL A 136 -1.46 0.04 6.50
N GLY A 137 -2.46 0.92 6.65
CA GLY A 137 -2.28 2.37 6.62
C GLY A 137 -2.54 3.07 7.96
N ASN A 138 -3.01 2.35 8.98
CA ASN A 138 -3.39 2.96 10.25
C ASN A 138 -2.86 2.23 11.49
N ALA A 139 -2.98 0.90 11.59
CA ALA A 139 -2.79 0.18 12.84
C ALA A 139 -1.39 -0.46 12.96
N PRO A 140 -0.49 0.04 13.83
CA PRO A 140 0.78 -0.62 14.12
C PRO A 140 0.62 -2.06 14.60
N THR A 141 -0.44 -2.34 15.38
CA THR A 141 -0.76 -3.69 15.86
C THR A 141 -1.07 -4.67 14.74
N ALA A 142 -1.62 -4.21 13.61
CA ALA A 142 -1.81 -5.04 12.42
C ALA A 142 -0.46 -5.48 11.82
N LEU A 143 0.54 -4.59 11.76
CA LEU A 143 1.88 -4.94 11.27
C LEU A 143 2.56 -5.96 12.17
N LEU A 144 2.48 -5.78 13.48
CA LEU A 144 3.03 -6.74 14.44
C LEU A 144 2.37 -8.11 14.28
N THR A 145 1.04 -8.15 14.13
CA THR A 145 0.32 -9.41 13.88
C THR A 145 0.78 -10.10 12.60
N ILE A 146 0.94 -9.35 11.50
CA ILE A 146 1.43 -9.91 10.23
C ILE A 146 2.85 -10.46 10.41
N ALA A 147 3.75 -9.73 11.08
CA ALA A 147 5.10 -10.18 11.36
C ALA A 147 5.10 -11.48 12.16
N ASP A 148 4.32 -11.54 13.24
CA ASP A 148 4.21 -12.75 14.07
C ASP A 148 3.67 -13.94 13.27
N LEU A 149 2.65 -13.75 12.42
CA LEU A 149 2.11 -14.81 11.57
C LEU A 149 3.11 -15.29 10.50
N ILE A 150 3.96 -14.42 9.97
CA ILE A 150 5.04 -14.80 9.05
C ILE A 150 6.05 -15.70 9.77
N GLU A 151 6.48 -15.33 10.98
CA GLU A 151 7.46 -16.05 11.76
C GLU A 151 6.93 -17.37 12.32
N THR A 152 5.74 -17.36 12.91
CA THR A 152 5.25 -18.48 13.75
C THR A 152 4.27 -19.40 13.02
N ALA A 153 3.50 -18.87 12.07
CA ALA A 153 2.46 -19.60 11.34
C ALA A 153 2.81 -19.86 9.87
N GLY A 154 3.98 -19.41 9.41
CA GLY A 154 4.41 -19.60 8.03
C GLY A 154 3.59 -18.82 7.00
N LEU A 155 2.91 -17.74 7.38
CA LEU A 155 2.17 -16.88 6.46
C LEU A 155 3.09 -16.34 5.36
N ARG A 156 2.65 -16.42 4.10
CA ARG A 156 3.39 -15.90 2.94
C ARG A 156 2.47 -15.07 2.05
N PRO A 157 2.14 -13.83 2.46
CA PRO A 157 1.35 -12.91 1.63
C PRO A 157 2.13 -12.56 0.36
N ALA A 158 1.40 -12.26 -0.71
CA ALA A 158 2.02 -11.87 -1.97
C ALA A 158 2.78 -10.53 -1.85
N LEU A 159 2.30 -9.64 -0.98
CA LEU A 159 2.96 -8.37 -0.63
C LEU A 159 2.41 -7.85 0.69
N VAL A 160 3.27 -7.22 1.50
CA VAL A 160 2.84 -6.41 2.65
C VAL A 160 3.15 -4.94 2.38
N ILE A 161 2.14 -4.08 2.49
CA ILE A 161 2.27 -2.62 2.45
C ILE A 161 2.12 -2.12 3.89
N GLY A 162 3.22 -1.69 4.51
CA GLY A 162 3.29 -1.27 5.91
C GLY A 162 3.53 0.22 6.05
N VAL A 163 2.45 1.01 6.04
CA VAL A 163 2.54 2.47 6.06
C VAL A 163 1.61 3.14 7.09
N PRO A 164 1.47 2.60 8.32
CA PRO A 164 0.68 3.29 9.33
C PRO A 164 1.29 4.64 9.69
N VAL A 165 0.42 5.60 10.06
CA VAL A 165 0.81 6.92 10.55
C VAL A 165 0.63 6.98 12.06
N GLY A 166 1.51 7.70 12.78
CA GLY A 166 1.29 7.96 14.22
C GLY A 166 2.55 8.05 15.04
N PHE A 167 2.36 7.95 16.37
CA PHE A 167 3.40 8.25 17.35
C PHE A 167 3.68 7.09 18.32
N VAL A 168 2.76 6.15 18.48
CA VAL A 168 2.87 5.03 19.43
C VAL A 168 3.09 3.73 18.68
N ASN A 169 4.22 3.07 18.89
CA ASN A 169 4.62 1.80 18.30
C ASN A 169 4.67 1.80 16.75
N VAL A 170 4.61 2.98 16.11
CA VAL A 170 4.56 3.08 14.64
C VAL A 170 5.91 2.76 14.03
N VAL A 171 6.98 3.35 14.56
CA VAL A 171 8.34 3.14 14.06
C VAL A 171 8.75 1.70 14.28
N GLU A 172 8.61 1.22 15.50
CA GLU A 172 9.02 -0.11 15.92
C GLU A 172 8.27 -1.21 15.13
N SER A 173 6.98 -1.02 14.90
CA SER A 173 6.19 -1.99 14.12
C SER A 173 6.62 -2.09 12.66
N LYS A 174 7.02 -0.98 12.06
CA LYS A 174 7.52 -0.92 10.68
C LYS A 174 8.90 -1.56 10.54
N GLU A 175 9.80 -1.24 11.47
CA GLU A 175 11.14 -1.81 11.52
C GLU A 175 11.06 -3.33 11.68
N ARG A 176 10.31 -3.81 12.68
CA ARG A 176 10.08 -5.24 12.89
C ARG A 176 9.49 -5.93 11.65
N LEU A 177 8.43 -5.37 11.07
CA LEU A 177 7.83 -5.95 9.87
C LEU A 177 8.84 -6.06 8.74
N PHE A 178 9.61 -4.98 8.48
CA PHE A 178 10.57 -4.97 7.39
C PHE A 178 11.70 -5.99 7.59
N GLU A 179 12.20 -6.12 8.81
CA GLU A 179 13.19 -7.13 9.20
C GLU A 179 12.65 -8.54 8.98
N VAL A 180 11.46 -8.84 9.47
CA VAL A 180 10.81 -10.15 9.30
C VAL A 180 10.57 -10.45 7.83
N CYS A 181 9.99 -9.52 7.08
CA CYS A 181 9.76 -9.72 5.65
C CYS A 181 11.07 -9.99 4.90
N THR A 182 12.14 -9.27 5.25
CA THR A 182 13.47 -9.49 4.65
C THR A 182 14.03 -10.87 4.99
N ALA A 183 13.95 -11.27 6.26
CA ALA A 183 14.49 -12.55 6.74
C ALA A 183 13.75 -13.75 6.14
N TYR A 184 12.44 -13.63 5.95
CA TYR A 184 11.58 -14.73 5.45
C TYR A 184 11.28 -14.64 3.95
N GLY A 185 11.88 -13.69 3.22
CA GLY A 185 11.69 -13.53 1.77
C GLY A 185 10.28 -13.09 1.38
N VAL A 186 9.55 -12.40 2.25
CA VAL A 186 8.22 -11.87 1.98
C VAL A 186 8.35 -10.49 1.32
N PRO A 187 7.71 -10.25 0.15
CA PRO A 187 7.71 -8.93 -0.46
C PRO A 187 7.07 -7.88 0.44
N ALA A 188 7.73 -6.72 0.60
CA ALA A 188 7.22 -5.64 1.45
C ALA A 188 7.57 -4.25 0.91
N ILE A 189 6.64 -3.30 1.09
CA ILE A 189 6.80 -1.87 0.86
C ILE A 189 6.44 -1.15 2.16
N VAL A 190 7.39 -0.46 2.78
CA VAL A 190 7.23 0.15 4.10
C VAL A 190 7.65 1.62 4.07
N ALA A 191 6.84 2.52 4.63
CA ALA A 191 7.23 3.91 4.84
C ALA A 191 7.84 4.06 6.25
N MET A 192 9.16 4.14 6.34
CA MET A 192 9.85 4.23 7.62
C MET A 192 9.54 5.54 8.38
N GLY A 193 9.75 5.51 9.69
CA GLY A 193 9.44 6.62 10.57
C GLY A 193 7.94 6.76 10.83
N ARG A 194 7.49 7.97 11.17
CA ARG A 194 6.12 8.25 11.65
C ARG A 194 5.10 8.54 10.55
N LYS A 195 5.57 8.93 9.35
CA LYS A 195 4.72 9.30 8.22
C LYS A 195 4.06 8.06 7.59
N GLY A 196 2.84 8.26 7.09
CA GLY A 196 2.04 7.21 6.47
C GLY A 196 0.58 7.62 6.39
N GLY A 197 -0.30 6.64 6.39
CA GLY A 197 -1.74 6.86 6.41
C GLY A 197 -2.50 5.96 5.43
N SER A 198 -3.82 5.89 5.61
CA SER A 198 -4.70 5.13 4.71
C SER A 198 -4.65 5.65 3.27
N ASN A 199 -4.44 6.96 3.07
CA ASN A 199 -4.24 7.57 1.76
C ASN A 199 -2.93 7.10 1.11
N VAL A 200 -1.86 6.95 1.89
CA VAL A 200 -0.57 6.43 1.42
C VAL A 200 -0.69 4.96 1.04
N ALA A 201 -1.37 4.14 1.87
CA ALA A 201 -1.65 2.74 1.54
C ALA A 201 -2.44 2.62 0.23
N ALA A 202 -3.51 3.40 0.07
CA ALA A 202 -4.30 3.44 -1.16
C ALA A 202 -3.48 3.92 -2.37
N ALA A 203 -2.60 4.92 -2.20
CA ALA A 203 -1.73 5.41 -3.26
C ALA A 203 -0.76 4.33 -3.76
N ILE A 204 -0.15 3.57 -2.86
CA ILE A 204 0.72 2.44 -3.22
C ILE A 204 -0.09 1.35 -3.94
N CYS A 205 -1.25 0.96 -3.40
CA CYS A 205 -2.14 0.01 -4.07
C CYS A 205 -2.50 0.48 -5.48
N ASN A 206 -2.86 1.76 -5.65
CA ASN A 206 -3.22 2.32 -6.96
C ASN A 206 -2.03 2.32 -7.93
N ALA A 207 -0.82 2.63 -7.48
CA ALA A 207 0.37 2.54 -8.32
C ALA A 207 0.58 1.12 -8.85
N LEU A 208 0.42 0.11 -7.99
CA LEU A 208 0.54 -1.31 -8.36
C LEU A 208 -0.59 -1.75 -9.30
N VAL A 209 -1.85 -1.35 -9.01
CA VAL A 209 -3.00 -1.67 -9.87
C VAL A 209 -2.84 -1.04 -11.25
N TYR A 210 -2.43 0.24 -11.33
CA TYR A 210 -2.21 0.90 -12.63
C TYR A 210 -1.06 0.25 -13.40
N SER A 211 0.01 -0.16 -12.73
CA SER A 211 1.09 -0.90 -13.37
C SER A 211 0.60 -2.27 -13.90
N ALA A 212 -0.15 -3.02 -13.08
CA ALA A 212 -0.65 -4.34 -13.44
C ALA A 212 -1.67 -4.31 -14.59
N ALA A 213 -2.53 -3.28 -14.63
CA ALA A 213 -3.59 -3.12 -15.60
C ALA A 213 -3.17 -2.38 -16.89
N GLY A 214 -1.90 -1.93 -16.99
CA GLY A 214 -1.43 -1.10 -18.11
C GLY A 214 -2.12 0.27 -18.16
N MET A 215 -2.35 0.90 -17.01
CA MET A 215 -3.10 2.16 -16.84
C MET A 215 -2.23 3.25 -16.21
N LEU A 216 -0.92 3.23 -16.42
CA LEU A 216 -0.01 4.24 -15.87
C LEU A 216 -0.25 5.61 -16.50
N ASP A 217 -0.56 5.67 -17.79
CA ASP A 217 -1.01 6.91 -18.41
C ASP A 217 -2.46 7.21 -17.95
N PRO A 218 -2.76 8.44 -17.50
CA PRO A 218 -4.10 8.82 -17.05
C PRO A 218 -5.19 8.64 -18.10
N THR A 219 -4.87 8.73 -19.39
CA THR A 219 -5.85 8.54 -20.48
C THR A 219 -6.34 7.09 -20.56
N ASP A 220 -5.53 6.12 -20.17
CA ASP A 220 -5.91 4.69 -20.15
C ASP A 220 -6.99 4.40 -19.10
N ARG A 221 -7.25 5.35 -18.20
CA ARG A 221 -8.29 5.28 -17.15
C ARG A 221 -9.62 5.88 -17.58
N GLY A 222 -9.74 6.29 -18.85
CA GLY A 222 -10.94 6.92 -19.42
C GLY A 222 -11.09 8.41 -19.06
N TRP A 223 -10.04 9.04 -18.53
CA TRP A 223 -10.00 10.47 -18.29
C TRP A 223 -9.71 11.20 -19.60
N LYS A 224 -10.65 12.02 -20.00
CA LYS A 224 -10.54 12.88 -21.20
C LYS A 224 -10.20 14.29 -20.80
#